data_0bfc91ef14d8931e0056dfdbda225a16
#
_entry.id   0bfc91ef14d8931e0056dfdbda225a16
#
_cell.length_a   1.000
_cell.length_b   1.000
_cell.length_c   1.000
_cell.angle_alpha   90.00
_cell.angle_beta   90.00
_cell.angle_gamma   90.00
#
_symmetry.space_group_name_H-M   'P 1'
#
loop_
_entity.id
_entity.type
_entity.pdbx_description
1 polymer ?
#
loop_
_entity_poly.entity_id
_entity_poly.type
_entity_poly.pdbx_seq_one_letter_code
_entity_poly.pdbx_strand_id
1 'polypeptide(L)'
;FWACGTAVAQGFSPFWYFQGVERMSAAAALEVIGKAAATLGVFLLVKQPEQGWLVLALQASAAAAVTAITTAWMYRAVPFRAPQLGEALAMLREGAGLFVLRGASSLYVQANSFILGLLTTAPVVAYFGSAEKLIRAALGLLQPATQALYPRISHLVLSDKEEAGQLLRLSLFLTGGLGVAMGVCTFLAAPWLVQVLLGPGYQAAVPVLRAFSALPPIVAVGTVLGMQWALPAGHDRAFFRYVLTAGVLNLGMAVLLAPRFGALGMAASVLLADAVVAGGLLVLAWRRGADVWRRPLRGRAATVSRGAPRTSEPPFASLQPPPEERTGSPVACRDRAGA
;
A
#
# COMPACT_ATOMS: atom_id res chain seq x y z
N PHE A 1 -9.40 -19.04 17.17
CA PHE A 1 -10.57 -19.42 16.37
C PHE A 1 -11.06 -18.23 15.54
N TRP A 2 -11.42 -17.12 16.17
CA TRP A 2 -11.96 -15.93 15.47
C TRP A 2 -10.98 -15.25 14.51
N ALA A 3 -9.67 -15.26 14.83
CA ALA A 3 -8.65 -14.76 13.91
C ALA A 3 -8.58 -15.57 12.60
N CYS A 4 -8.76 -16.88 12.66
CA CYS A 4 -8.89 -17.71 11.47
C CYS A 4 -10.16 -17.35 10.66
N GLY A 5 -11.28 -17.07 11.35
CA GLY A 5 -12.51 -16.61 10.71
C GLY A 5 -12.31 -15.30 9.92
N THR A 6 -11.58 -14.35 10.48
CA THR A 6 -11.22 -13.09 9.78
C THR A 6 -10.35 -13.38 8.55
N ALA A 7 -9.35 -14.26 8.68
CA ALA A 7 -8.47 -14.62 7.56
C ALA A 7 -9.24 -15.31 6.42
N VAL A 8 -10.14 -16.24 6.76
CA VAL A 8 -11.00 -16.92 5.78
C VAL A 8 -11.93 -15.90 5.10
N ALA A 9 -12.62 -15.04 5.85
CA ALA A 9 -13.50 -14.04 5.29
C ALA A 9 -12.75 -13.10 4.32
N GLN A 10 -11.55 -12.64 4.69
CA GLN A 10 -10.72 -11.81 3.81
C GLN A 10 -10.21 -12.56 2.58
N GLY A 11 -9.85 -13.84 2.71
CA GLY A 11 -9.40 -14.67 1.59
C GLY A 11 -10.49 -14.89 0.53
N PHE A 12 -11.75 -14.98 0.94
CA PHE A 12 -12.89 -15.11 0.04
C PHE A 12 -13.48 -13.77 -0.42
N SER A 13 -12.92 -12.63 0.01
CA SER A 13 -13.43 -11.32 -0.37
C SER A 13 -13.26 -11.08 -1.88
N PRO A 14 -14.34 -10.74 -2.62
CA PRO A 14 -14.28 -10.47 -4.05
C PRO A 14 -13.78 -9.04 -4.38
N PHE A 15 -12.99 -8.43 -3.51
CA PHE A 15 -12.47 -7.08 -3.69
C PHE A 15 -11.65 -6.94 -4.98
N TRP A 16 -10.92 -8.01 -5.37
CA TRP A 16 -10.20 -8.10 -6.63
C TRP A 16 -11.10 -7.91 -7.87
N TYR A 17 -12.35 -8.39 -7.82
CA TYR A 17 -13.32 -8.22 -8.89
C TYR A 17 -13.68 -6.74 -9.07
N PHE A 18 -14.00 -6.04 -7.96
CA PHE A 18 -14.35 -4.62 -8.00
C PHE A 18 -13.16 -3.74 -8.43
N GLN A 19 -11.92 -4.17 -8.15
CA GLN A 19 -10.71 -3.55 -8.68
C GLN A 19 -10.62 -3.71 -10.20
N GLY A 20 -10.85 -4.92 -10.72
CA GLY A 20 -10.77 -5.19 -12.15
C GLY A 20 -11.84 -4.47 -12.98
N VAL A 21 -13.04 -4.24 -12.39
CA VAL A 21 -14.16 -3.52 -13.04
C VAL A 21 -14.10 -2.00 -12.79
N GLU A 22 -13.07 -1.50 -12.08
CA GLU A 22 -12.90 -0.08 -11.71
C GLU A 22 -14.07 0.52 -10.90
N ARG A 23 -14.88 -0.32 -10.24
CA ARG A 23 -16.02 0.08 -9.39
C ARG A 23 -15.74 -0.10 -7.91
N MET A 24 -14.62 0.45 -7.45
CA MET A 24 -14.12 0.23 -6.09
C MET A 24 -14.88 1.03 -5.02
N SER A 25 -15.49 2.16 -5.36
CA SER A 25 -16.04 3.12 -4.38
C SER A 25 -17.05 2.50 -3.43
N ALA A 26 -18.01 1.74 -3.95
CA ALA A 26 -19.05 1.10 -3.14
C ALA A 26 -18.51 -0.04 -2.27
N ALA A 27 -17.61 -0.87 -2.81
CA ALA A 27 -16.98 -1.97 -2.06
C ALA A 27 -16.07 -1.43 -0.96
N ALA A 28 -15.27 -0.39 -1.25
CA ALA A 28 -14.42 0.27 -0.28
C ALA A 28 -15.22 0.97 0.83
N ALA A 29 -16.33 1.65 0.47
CA ALA A 29 -17.22 2.27 1.45
C ALA A 29 -17.81 1.22 2.40
N LEU A 30 -18.26 0.08 1.88
CA LEU A 30 -18.79 -1.01 2.69
C LEU A 30 -17.71 -1.60 3.63
N GLU A 31 -16.48 -1.73 3.17
CA GLU A 31 -15.36 -2.17 4.01
C GLU A 31 -15.07 -1.19 5.15
N VAL A 32 -15.10 0.11 4.86
CA VAL A 32 -14.92 1.16 5.89
C VAL A 32 -16.07 1.13 6.89
N ILE A 33 -17.31 1.02 6.42
CA ILE A 33 -18.50 0.91 7.29
C ILE A 33 -18.40 -0.34 8.18
N GLY A 34 -18.01 -1.48 7.62
CA GLY A 34 -17.85 -2.72 8.38
C GLY A 34 -16.78 -2.59 9.48
N LYS A 35 -15.63 -2.00 9.15
CA LYS A 35 -14.55 -1.73 10.13
C LYS A 35 -15.00 -0.73 11.21
N ALA A 36 -15.71 0.33 10.82
CA ALA A 36 -16.26 1.32 11.75
C ALA A 36 -17.29 0.70 12.69
N ALA A 37 -18.19 -0.12 12.17
CA ALA A 37 -19.20 -0.84 12.96
C ALA A 37 -18.55 -1.82 13.95
N ALA A 38 -17.54 -2.59 13.52
CA ALA A 38 -16.79 -3.47 14.40
C ALA A 38 -16.07 -2.67 15.51
N THR A 39 -15.45 -1.55 15.16
CA THR A 39 -14.77 -0.67 16.13
C THR A 39 -15.76 -0.09 17.13
N LEU A 40 -16.90 0.42 16.66
CA LEU A 40 -17.97 0.91 17.55
C LEU A 40 -18.48 -0.19 18.46
N GLY A 41 -18.70 -1.39 17.92
CA GLY A 41 -19.07 -2.58 18.70
C GLY A 41 -18.07 -2.91 19.80
N VAL A 42 -16.77 -2.78 19.53
CA VAL A 42 -15.71 -2.97 20.55
C VAL A 42 -15.87 -1.95 21.69
N PHE A 43 -16.07 -0.67 21.40
CA PHE A 43 -16.22 0.36 22.42
C PHE A 43 -17.51 0.17 23.26
N LEU A 44 -18.59 -0.35 22.67
CA LEU A 44 -19.85 -0.53 23.35
C LEU A 44 -19.92 -1.82 24.17
N LEU A 45 -19.33 -2.91 23.66
CA LEU A 45 -19.52 -4.26 24.21
C LEU A 45 -18.31 -4.75 25.06
N VAL A 46 -17.10 -4.30 24.74
CA VAL A 46 -15.90 -4.76 25.47
C VAL A 46 -15.65 -3.84 26.66
N LYS A 47 -16.00 -4.30 27.83
CA LYS A 47 -15.87 -3.54 29.10
C LYS A 47 -14.81 -4.11 30.03
N GLN A 48 -14.42 -5.37 29.84
CA GLN A 48 -13.53 -6.10 30.74
C GLN A 48 -12.38 -6.74 29.95
N PRO A 49 -11.18 -6.89 30.56
CA PRO A 49 -10.02 -7.50 29.90
C PRO A 49 -10.26 -8.92 29.42
N GLU A 50 -11.10 -9.70 30.12
CA GLU A 50 -11.45 -11.09 29.80
C GLU A 50 -12.24 -11.21 28.50
N GLN A 51 -12.90 -10.12 28.07
CA GLN A 51 -13.69 -10.03 26.85
C GLN A 51 -12.87 -9.76 25.58
N GLY A 52 -11.54 -9.85 25.66
CA GLY A 52 -10.64 -9.63 24.51
C GLY A 52 -10.95 -10.50 23.28
N TRP A 53 -11.50 -11.70 23.49
CA TRP A 53 -11.97 -12.56 22.40
C TRP A 53 -13.12 -11.95 21.59
N LEU A 54 -13.95 -11.10 22.20
CA LEU A 54 -15.08 -10.44 21.56
C LEU A 54 -14.61 -9.42 20.52
N VAL A 55 -13.44 -8.81 20.70
CA VAL A 55 -12.82 -7.93 19.70
C VAL A 55 -12.59 -8.68 18.39
N LEU A 56 -11.99 -9.89 18.50
CA LEU A 56 -11.74 -10.74 17.33
C LEU A 56 -13.04 -11.27 16.72
N ALA A 57 -14.04 -11.58 17.55
CA ALA A 57 -15.35 -12.02 17.09
C ALA A 57 -16.08 -10.93 16.30
N LEU A 58 -16.08 -9.69 16.79
CA LEU A 58 -16.69 -8.54 16.10
C LEU A 58 -15.99 -8.23 14.78
N GLN A 59 -14.66 -8.29 14.75
CA GLN A 59 -13.92 -8.11 13.52
C GLN A 59 -14.18 -9.22 12.50
N ALA A 60 -14.25 -10.48 12.94
CA ALA A 60 -14.54 -11.62 12.09
C ALA A 60 -15.97 -11.56 11.52
N SER A 61 -16.95 -11.22 12.36
CA SER A 61 -18.35 -11.10 11.92
C SER A 61 -18.56 -9.94 10.94
N ALA A 62 -17.92 -8.79 11.17
CA ALA A 62 -17.96 -7.67 10.25
C ALA A 62 -17.28 -8.01 8.91
N ALA A 63 -16.11 -8.65 8.94
CA ALA A 63 -15.44 -9.10 7.73
C ALA A 63 -16.28 -10.11 6.95
N ALA A 64 -16.90 -11.09 7.63
CA ALA A 64 -17.77 -12.06 7.01
C ALA A 64 -19.01 -11.42 6.38
N ALA A 65 -19.65 -10.46 7.07
CA ALA A 65 -20.80 -9.73 6.56
C ALA A 65 -20.44 -8.90 5.30
N VAL A 66 -19.34 -8.17 5.34
CA VAL A 66 -18.84 -7.40 4.18
C VAL A 66 -18.55 -8.33 3.00
N THR A 67 -17.86 -9.44 3.25
CA THR A 67 -17.56 -10.45 2.22
C THR A 67 -18.83 -11.05 1.63
N ALA A 68 -19.81 -11.41 2.45
CA ALA A 68 -21.09 -11.96 1.99
C ALA A 68 -21.84 -10.96 1.11
N ILE A 69 -21.94 -9.68 1.52
CA ILE A 69 -22.63 -8.64 0.75
C ILE A 69 -21.91 -8.36 -0.57
N THR A 70 -20.58 -8.21 -0.56
CA THR A 70 -19.80 -7.96 -1.77
C THR A 70 -19.85 -9.16 -2.73
N THR A 71 -19.84 -10.38 -2.21
CA THR A 71 -19.99 -11.61 -3.00
C THR A 71 -21.38 -11.67 -3.64
N ALA A 72 -22.42 -11.34 -2.90
CA ALA A 72 -23.78 -11.25 -3.44
C ALA A 72 -23.89 -10.19 -4.54
N TRP A 73 -23.23 -9.03 -4.40
CA TRP A 73 -23.18 -8.02 -5.46
C TRP A 73 -22.43 -8.52 -6.71
N MET A 74 -21.32 -9.21 -6.53
CA MET A 74 -20.56 -9.79 -7.64
C MET A 74 -21.42 -10.79 -8.43
N TYR A 75 -22.13 -11.72 -7.74
CA TYR A 75 -22.96 -12.73 -8.40
C TYR A 75 -24.26 -12.20 -9.00
N ARG A 76 -24.65 -10.97 -8.69
CA ARG A 76 -25.73 -10.29 -9.46
C ARG A 76 -25.25 -9.82 -10.83
N ALA A 77 -23.96 -9.55 -10.98
CA ALA A 77 -23.38 -9.06 -12.24
C ALA A 77 -22.75 -10.18 -13.07
N VAL A 78 -22.26 -11.24 -12.41
CA VAL A 78 -21.57 -12.35 -13.08
C VAL A 78 -22.26 -13.66 -12.68
N PRO A 79 -22.69 -14.49 -13.66
CA PRO A 79 -23.31 -15.78 -13.36
C PRO A 79 -22.31 -16.71 -12.69
N PHE A 80 -22.78 -17.42 -11.67
CA PHE A 80 -21.96 -18.43 -11.01
C PHE A 80 -21.63 -19.57 -12.00
N ARG A 81 -20.34 -19.85 -12.15
CA ARG A 81 -19.85 -21.04 -12.86
C ARG A 81 -19.07 -21.90 -11.87
N ALA A 82 -19.42 -23.17 -11.81
CA ALA A 82 -18.69 -24.11 -10.96
C ALA A 82 -17.20 -24.18 -11.44
N PRO A 83 -16.24 -24.00 -10.54
CA PRO A 83 -14.82 -24.04 -10.91
C PRO A 83 -14.47 -25.45 -11.41
N GLN A 84 -13.82 -25.54 -12.56
CA GLN A 84 -13.21 -26.77 -13.02
C GLN A 84 -11.85 -26.93 -12.31
N LEU A 85 -11.63 -28.11 -11.72
CA LEU A 85 -10.44 -28.35 -10.89
C LEU A 85 -9.12 -28.08 -11.65
N GLY A 86 -9.10 -28.43 -12.95
CA GLY A 86 -7.94 -28.19 -13.80
C GLY A 86 -7.62 -26.73 -14.03
N GLU A 87 -8.64 -25.91 -14.29
CA GLU A 87 -8.49 -24.46 -14.46
C GLU A 87 -8.10 -23.76 -13.15
N ALA A 88 -8.72 -24.17 -12.03
CA ALA A 88 -8.38 -23.65 -10.72
C ALA A 88 -6.92 -23.96 -10.35
N LEU A 89 -6.44 -25.18 -10.64
CA LEU A 89 -5.05 -25.57 -10.39
C LEU A 89 -4.06 -24.83 -11.27
N ALA A 90 -4.41 -24.59 -12.54
CA ALA A 90 -3.60 -23.80 -13.47
C ALA A 90 -3.46 -22.33 -12.97
N MET A 91 -4.57 -21.71 -12.57
CA MET A 91 -4.56 -20.35 -11.97
C MET A 91 -3.76 -20.28 -10.68
N LEU A 92 -3.86 -21.27 -9.80
CA LEU A 92 -3.05 -21.33 -8.57
C LEU A 92 -1.56 -21.44 -8.90
N ARG A 93 -1.20 -22.21 -9.90
CA ARG A 93 0.19 -22.38 -10.34
C ARG A 93 0.76 -21.09 -10.95
N GLU A 94 -0.05 -20.39 -11.73
CA GLU A 94 0.31 -19.10 -12.33
C GLU A 94 0.45 -18.01 -11.26
N GLY A 95 -0.46 -17.98 -10.28
CA GLY A 95 -0.44 -17.04 -9.15
C GLY A 95 0.59 -17.38 -8.05
N ALA A 96 1.15 -18.59 -8.03
CA ALA A 96 2.02 -19.05 -6.94
C ALA A 96 3.27 -18.16 -6.76
N GLY A 97 3.85 -17.67 -7.85
CA GLY A 97 5.00 -16.76 -7.79
C GLY A 97 4.68 -15.44 -7.10
N LEU A 98 3.55 -14.85 -7.43
CA LEU A 98 3.06 -13.62 -6.79
C LEU A 98 2.67 -13.87 -5.33
N PHE A 99 2.06 -15.01 -5.04
CA PHE A 99 1.71 -15.40 -3.67
C PHE A 99 2.95 -15.54 -2.78
N VAL A 100 3.98 -16.22 -3.26
CA VAL A 100 5.25 -16.38 -2.52
C VAL A 100 5.91 -15.02 -2.30
N LEU A 101 5.95 -14.17 -3.32
CA LEU A 101 6.54 -12.82 -3.22
C LEU A 101 5.77 -11.95 -2.20
N ARG A 102 4.45 -11.92 -2.29
CA ARG A 102 3.59 -11.17 -1.36
C ARG A 102 3.62 -11.74 0.04
N GLY A 103 3.59 -13.08 0.15
CA GLY A 103 3.70 -13.79 1.42
C GLY A 103 5.03 -13.52 2.12
N ALA A 104 6.14 -13.60 1.41
CA ALA A 104 7.46 -13.27 1.95
C ALA A 104 7.55 -11.83 2.45
N SER A 105 6.99 -10.87 1.70
CA SER A 105 6.94 -9.46 2.12
C SER A 105 6.09 -9.26 3.37
N SER A 106 4.94 -9.94 3.46
CA SER A 106 4.05 -9.87 4.63
C SER A 106 4.69 -10.53 5.85
N LEU A 107 5.33 -11.68 5.67
CA LEU A 107 6.07 -12.36 6.74
C LEU A 107 7.19 -11.47 7.29
N TYR A 108 7.95 -10.81 6.41
CA TYR A 108 9.00 -9.87 6.83
C TYR A 108 8.47 -8.78 7.75
N VAL A 109 7.35 -8.16 7.39
CA VAL A 109 6.73 -7.09 8.18
C VAL A 109 6.15 -7.59 9.51
N GLN A 110 5.51 -8.76 9.50
CA GLN A 110 4.84 -9.33 10.68
C GLN A 110 5.78 -10.16 11.59
N ALA A 111 6.92 -10.60 11.05
CA ALA A 111 7.89 -11.40 11.79
C ALA A 111 8.45 -10.68 13.02
N ASN A 112 8.54 -9.36 12.97
CA ASN A 112 9.09 -8.58 14.08
C ASN A 112 8.35 -8.82 15.41
N SER A 113 7.02 -8.74 15.41
CA SER A 113 6.21 -9.02 16.60
C SER A 113 6.29 -10.48 17.03
N PHE A 114 6.37 -11.42 16.07
CA PHE A 114 6.50 -12.85 16.34
C PHE A 114 7.86 -13.17 16.97
N ILE A 115 8.95 -12.67 16.39
CA ILE A 115 10.32 -12.86 16.90
C ILE A 115 10.44 -12.27 18.31
N LEU A 116 9.89 -11.06 18.51
CA LEU A 116 9.87 -10.42 19.81
C LEU A 116 9.11 -11.28 20.84
N GLY A 117 8.01 -11.92 20.43
CA GLY A 117 7.23 -12.82 21.30
C GLY A 117 7.95 -14.11 21.68
N LEU A 118 8.86 -14.60 20.82
CA LEU A 118 9.71 -15.76 21.15
C LEU A 118 10.84 -15.40 22.11
N LEU A 119 11.30 -14.14 22.10
CA LEU A 119 12.48 -13.69 22.83
C LEU A 119 12.15 -12.93 24.13
N THR A 120 10.90 -12.49 24.29
CA THR A 120 10.49 -11.63 25.41
C THR A 120 9.09 -12.00 25.95
N THR A 121 8.57 -11.17 26.84
CA THR A 121 7.25 -11.39 27.47
C THR A 121 6.11 -10.73 26.70
N ALA A 122 4.88 -11.21 26.87
CA ALA A 122 3.69 -10.69 26.20
C ALA A 122 3.45 -9.17 26.39
N PRO A 123 3.69 -8.56 27.57
CA PRO A 123 3.58 -7.11 27.70
C PRO A 123 4.55 -6.32 26.82
N VAL A 124 5.78 -6.81 26.65
CA VAL A 124 6.80 -6.17 25.78
C VAL A 124 6.36 -6.19 24.33
N VAL A 125 5.80 -7.32 23.88
CA VAL A 125 5.20 -7.44 22.52
C VAL A 125 4.03 -6.50 22.33
N ALA A 126 3.19 -6.34 23.38
CA ALA A 126 2.05 -5.42 23.35
C ALA A 126 2.50 -3.95 23.20
N TYR A 127 3.54 -3.53 23.94
CA TYR A 127 4.09 -2.17 23.85
C TYR A 127 4.69 -1.90 22.45
N PHE A 128 5.48 -2.85 21.94
CA PHE A 128 6.06 -2.75 20.60
C PHE A 128 4.98 -2.71 19.52
N GLY A 129 4.08 -3.69 19.50
CA GLY A 129 3.05 -3.82 18.46
C GLY A 129 2.06 -2.64 18.46
N SER A 130 1.75 -2.08 19.63
CA SER A 130 0.90 -0.89 19.73
C SER A 130 1.61 0.35 19.16
N ALA A 131 2.88 0.58 19.52
CA ALA A 131 3.67 1.67 18.98
C ALA A 131 3.89 1.52 17.47
N GLU A 132 4.16 0.29 16.99
CA GLU A 132 4.30 -0.02 15.57
C GLU A 132 3.01 0.28 14.78
N LYS A 133 1.84 -0.10 15.30
CA LYS A 133 0.56 0.20 14.68
C LYS A 133 0.30 1.70 14.56
N LEU A 134 0.61 2.47 15.59
CA LEU A 134 0.46 3.93 15.57
C LEU A 134 1.34 4.58 14.50
N ILE A 135 2.61 4.23 14.44
CA ILE A 135 3.51 4.81 13.44
C ILE A 135 3.18 4.35 12.01
N ARG A 136 2.74 3.09 11.82
CA ARG A 136 2.29 2.61 10.50
C ARG A 136 1.01 3.29 10.02
N ALA A 137 0.09 3.60 10.92
CA ALA A 137 -1.08 4.41 10.60
C ALA A 137 -0.68 5.82 10.14
N ALA A 138 0.27 6.44 10.82
CA ALA A 138 0.84 7.71 10.40
C ALA A 138 1.52 7.60 9.02
N LEU A 139 2.35 6.58 8.78
CA LEU A 139 3.00 6.33 7.49
C LEU A 139 1.99 6.18 6.34
N GLY A 140 0.78 5.69 6.61
CA GLY A 140 -0.29 5.64 5.63
C GLY A 140 -0.63 6.99 5.01
N LEU A 141 -0.41 8.09 5.72
CA LEU A 141 -0.63 9.45 5.23
C LEU A 141 0.42 9.89 4.18
N LEU A 142 1.56 9.20 4.08
CA LEU A 142 2.56 9.47 3.04
C LEU A 142 2.17 8.86 1.68
N GLN A 143 1.31 7.85 1.66
CA GLN A 143 0.95 7.13 0.43
C GLN A 143 0.30 8.02 -0.64
N PRO A 144 -0.69 8.87 -0.34
CA PRO A 144 -1.29 9.74 -1.35
C PRO A 144 -0.28 10.68 -2.02
N ALA A 145 0.67 11.22 -1.23
CA ALA A 145 1.70 12.11 -1.75
C ALA A 145 2.66 11.39 -2.72
N THR A 146 3.04 10.15 -2.39
CA THR A 146 3.90 9.35 -3.26
C THR A 146 3.18 8.85 -4.51
N GLN A 147 1.90 8.45 -4.39
CA GLN A 147 1.10 7.94 -5.51
C GLN A 147 0.75 9.03 -6.52
N ALA A 148 0.55 10.27 -6.10
CA ALA A 148 0.23 11.38 -7.00
C ALA A 148 1.35 11.69 -8.00
N LEU A 149 2.61 11.56 -7.60
CA LEU A 149 3.78 11.88 -8.43
C LEU A 149 4.34 10.66 -9.18
N TYR A 150 4.03 9.45 -8.71
CA TYR A 150 4.57 8.21 -9.25
C TYR A 150 4.38 8.03 -10.77
N PRO A 151 3.17 8.18 -11.36
CA PRO A 151 2.98 7.93 -12.79
C PRO A 151 3.80 8.88 -13.67
N ARG A 152 3.89 10.15 -13.28
CA ARG A 152 4.65 11.14 -14.03
C ARG A 152 6.14 10.91 -13.94
N ILE A 153 6.67 10.63 -12.76
CA ILE A 153 8.09 10.35 -12.55
C ILE A 153 8.51 9.08 -13.28
N SER A 154 7.73 7.99 -13.18
CA SER A 154 8.04 6.71 -13.81
C SER A 154 8.11 6.81 -15.35
N HIS A 155 7.24 7.62 -15.95
CA HIS A 155 7.29 7.90 -17.38
C HIS A 155 8.54 8.74 -17.76
N LEU A 156 8.84 9.78 -17.00
CA LEU A 156 9.96 10.69 -17.27
C LEU A 156 11.34 10.04 -17.06
N VAL A 157 11.46 9.10 -16.13
CA VAL A 157 12.72 8.35 -15.90
C VAL A 157 13.21 7.66 -17.18
N LEU A 158 12.30 7.28 -18.07
CA LEU A 158 12.61 6.62 -19.34
C LEU A 158 12.76 7.62 -20.51
N SER A 159 12.06 8.75 -20.48
CA SER A 159 11.97 9.70 -21.61
C SER A 159 12.85 10.94 -21.44
N ASP A 160 12.88 11.54 -20.25
CA ASP A 160 13.65 12.77 -19.95
C ASP A 160 14.22 12.71 -18.53
N LYS A 161 15.52 12.38 -18.45
CA LYS A 161 16.22 12.23 -17.17
C LYS A 161 16.36 13.54 -16.39
N GLU A 162 16.41 14.68 -17.08
CA GLU A 162 16.59 15.97 -16.43
C GLU A 162 15.28 16.42 -15.75
N GLU A 163 14.14 16.32 -16.46
CA GLU A 163 12.82 16.59 -15.88
C GLU A 163 12.47 15.59 -14.79
N ALA A 164 12.78 14.31 -15.00
CA ALA A 164 12.63 13.26 -13.98
C ALA A 164 13.40 13.60 -12.69
N GLY A 165 14.64 14.06 -12.81
CA GLY A 165 15.48 14.45 -11.66
C GLY A 165 14.92 15.66 -10.90
N GLN A 166 14.28 16.61 -11.59
CA GLN A 166 13.63 17.76 -10.95
C GLN A 166 12.39 17.34 -10.16
N LEU A 167 11.54 16.52 -10.77
CA LEU A 167 10.34 15.98 -10.13
C LEU A 167 10.68 15.04 -8.97
N LEU A 168 11.73 14.23 -9.10
CA LEU A 168 12.21 13.36 -8.04
C LEU A 168 12.71 14.16 -6.84
N ARG A 169 13.42 15.28 -7.07
CA ARG A 169 13.82 16.22 -5.99
C ARG A 169 12.60 16.82 -5.30
N LEU A 170 11.63 17.29 -6.08
CA LEU A 170 10.38 17.82 -5.52
C LEU A 170 9.66 16.79 -4.69
N SER A 171 9.53 15.55 -5.21
CA SER A 171 8.93 14.43 -4.47
C SER A 171 9.69 14.12 -3.18
N LEU A 172 11.03 14.10 -3.24
CA LEU A 172 11.87 13.86 -2.06
C LEU A 172 11.73 14.98 -1.02
N PHE A 173 11.67 16.24 -1.47
CA PHE A 173 11.49 17.37 -0.58
C PHE A 173 10.10 17.38 0.06
N LEU A 174 9.04 17.17 -0.73
CA LEU A 174 7.66 17.14 -0.21
C LEU A 174 7.42 15.94 0.71
N THR A 175 7.75 14.74 0.24
CA THR A 175 7.50 13.50 1.00
C THR A 175 8.46 13.39 2.19
N GLY A 176 9.72 13.75 1.99
CA GLY A 176 10.73 13.79 3.05
C GLY A 176 10.43 14.83 4.10
N GLY A 177 10.03 16.06 3.68
CA GLY A 177 9.62 17.13 4.57
C GLY A 177 8.38 16.74 5.38
N LEU A 178 7.38 16.15 4.73
CA LEU A 178 6.20 15.59 5.42
C LEU A 178 6.61 14.49 6.40
N GLY A 179 7.51 13.59 6.00
CA GLY A 179 8.04 12.55 6.87
C GLY A 179 8.74 13.11 8.11
N VAL A 180 9.57 14.15 7.94
CA VAL A 180 10.22 14.85 9.07
C VAL A 180 9.17 15.49 9.97
N ALA A 181 8.21 16.22 9.41
CA ALA A 181 7.13 16.85 10.18
C ALA A 181 6.34 15.82 11.00
N MET A 182 5.98 14.70 10.37
CA MET A 182 5.30 13.59 11.04
C MET A 182 6.17 12.97 12.15
N GLY A 183 7.46 12.80 11.90
CA GLY A 183 8.41 12.30 12.90
C GLY A 183 8.46 13.22 14.11
N VAL A 184 8.65 14.52 13.90
CA VAL A 184 8.67 15.53 14.97
C VAL A 184 7.35 15.55 15.73
N CYS A 185 6.21 15.60 15.02
CA CYS A 185 4.90 15.55 15.65
C CYS A 185 4.71 14.29 16.51
N THR A 186 5.08 13.11 15.96
CA THR A 186 4.99 11.84 16.69
C THR A 186 5.88 11.84 17.94
N PHE A 187 7.11 12.34 17.83
CA PHE A 187 8.06 12.40 18.96
C PHE A 187 7.53 13.26 20.11
N LEU A 188 7.02 14.45 19.78
CA LEU A 188 6.48 15.41 20.76
C LEU A 188 5.15 14.92 21.32
N ALA A 189 4.26 14.40 20.48
CA ALA A 189 2.95 13.95 20.90
C ALA A 189 2.95 12.52 21.50
N ALA A 190 4.06 11.79 21.49
CA ALA A 190 4.12 10.39 21.91
C ALA A 190 3.49 10.13 23.29
N PRO A 191 3.75 10.91 24.37
CA PRO A 191 3.13 10.66 25.66
C PRO A 191 1.61 10.82 25.61
N TRP A 192 1.14 11.87 24.93
CA TRP A 192 -0.29 12.16 24.77
C TRP A 192 -0.99 11.10 23.92
N LEU A 193 -0.39 10.71 22.79
CA LEU A 193 -0.94 9.66 21.90
C LEU A 193 -1.07 8.33 22.63
N VAL A 194 -0.04 7.93 23.39
CA VAL A 194 -0.08 6.68 24.17
C VAL A 194 -1.16 6.76 25.26
N GLN A 195 -1.25 7.86 25.98
CA GLN A 195 -2.22 8.02 27.05
C GLN A 195 -3.67 8.01 26.53
N VAL A 196 -3.95 8.70 25.42
CA VAL A 196 -5.31 8.84 24.87
C VAL A 196 -5.73 7.58 24.11
N LEU A 197 -4.83 6.98 23.33
CA LEU A 197 -5.18 5.86 22.44
C LEU A 197 -4.98 4.49 23.08
N LEU A 198 -3.99 4.34 23.95
CA LEU A 198 -3.64 3.05 24.56
C LEU A 198 -3.99 2.96 26.05
N GLY A 199 -4.12 4.12 26.72
CA GLY A 199 -4.46 4.20 28.13
C GLY A 199 -3.25 4.15 29.06
N PRO A 200 -3.50 4.29 30.40
CA PRO A 200 -2.43 4.51 31.39
C PRO A 200 -1.50 3.30 31.58
N GLY A 201 -1.92 2.09 31.23
CA GLY A 201 -1.08 0.87 31.32
C GLY A 201 0.01 0.76 30.26
N TYR A 202 0.03 1.63 29.24
CA TYR A 202 0.94 1.55 28.10
C TYR A 202 2.06 2.59 28.14
N GLN A 203 2.38 3.19 29.28
CA GLN A 203 3.44 4.21 29.38
C GLN A 203 4.81 3.71 28.88
N ALA A 204 5.10 2.42 29.02
CA ALA A 204 6.30 1.79 28.50
C ALA A 204 6.38 1.78 26.95
N ALA A 205 5.28 2.04 26.23
CA ALA A 205 5.28 2.20 24.78
C ALA A 205 5.76 3.60 24.32
N VAL A 206 5.79 4.61 25.21
CA VAL A 206 6.22 5.98 24.87
C VAL A 206 7.65 6.02 24.31
N PRO A 207 8.67 5.44 24.97
CA PRO A 207 10.02 5.44 24.42
C PRO A 207 10.13 4.66 23.09
N VAL A 208 9.33 3.62 22.90
CA VAL A 208 9.27 2.85 21.65
C VAL A 208 8.69 3.70 20.52
N LEU A 209 7.59 4.42 20.79
CA LEU A 209 6.96 5.32 19.80
C LEU A 209 7.88 6.50 19.46
N ARG A 210 8.63 7.03 20.47
CA ARG A 210 9.66 8.05 20.22
C ARG A 210 10.80 7.52 19.35
N ALA A 211 11.25 6.28 19.55
CA ALA A 211 12.23 5.67 18.65
C ALA A 211 11.66 5.56 17.22
N PHE A 212 10.44 5.08 17.08
CA PHE A 212 9.78 4.98 15.78
C PHE A 212 9.49 6.32 15.09
N SER A 213 9.58 7.44 15.79
CA SER A 213 9.42 8.77 15.16
C SER A 213 10.48 9.08 14.09
N ALA A 214 11.60 8.38 14.10
CA ALA A 214 12.61 8.44 13.03
C ALA A 214 12.22 7.66 11.75
N LEU A 215 11.22 6.80 11.83
CA LEU A 215 10.82 5.94 10.71
C LEU A 215 10.21 6.72 9.52
N PRO A 216 9.29 7.70 9.71
CA PRO A 216 8.67 8.42 8.60
C PRO A 216 9.65 9.09 7.64
N PRO A 217 10.68 9.83 8.07
CA PRO A 217 11.65 10.40 7.13
C PRO A 217 12.48 9.32 6.42
N ILE A 218 12.86 8.24 7.11
CA ILE A 218 13.63 7.14 6.52
C ILE A 218 12.80 6.43 5.43
N VAL A 219 11.55 6.09 5.74
CA VAL A 219 10.62 5.43 4.81
C VAL A 219 10.31 6.34 3.62
N ALA A 220 10.14 7.65 3.83
CA ALA A 220 9.91 8.61 2.76
C ALA A 220 11.04 8.59 1.73
N VAL A 221 12.29 8.64 2.18
CA VAL A 221 13.48 8.54 1.32
C VAL A 221 13.52 7.19 0.59
N GLY A 222 13.33 6.10 1.32
CA GLY A 222 13.31 4.74 0.75
C GLY A 222 12.23 4.56 -0.32
N THR A 223 11.02 5.09 -0.07
CA THR A 223 9.89 4.98 -1.01
C THR A 223 10.14 5.81 -2.28
N VAL A 224 10.58 7.05 -2.15
CA VAL A 224 10.83 7.93 -3.32
C VAL A 224 11.96 7.34 -4.17
N LEU A 225 13.09 7.01 -3.57
CA LEU A 225 14.23 6.49 -4.33
C LEU A 225 14.03 5.05 -4.81
N GLY A 226 13.33 4.22 -4.06
CA GLY A 226 13.06 2.83 -4.42
C GLY A 226 11.98 2.72 -5.48
N MET A 227 10.76 3.17 -5.14
CA MET A 227 9.61 2.96 -6.01
C MET A 227 9.52 3.95 -7.17
N GLN A 228 9.85 5.23 -6.96
CA GLN A 228 9.67 6.23 -8.01
C GLN A 228 10.88 6.32 -8.95
N TRP A 229 12.08 5.91 -8.50
CA TRP A 229 13.28 6.00 -9.32
C TRP A 229 13.92 4.64 -9.63
N ALA A 230 14.33 3.85 -8.61
CA ALA A 230 15.14 2.65 -8.83
C ALA A 230 14.39 1.57 -9.65
N LEU A 231 13.11 1.33 -9.35
CA LEU A 231 12.30 0.35 -10.09
C LEU A 231 12.03 0.80 -11.53
N PRO A 232 11.53 2.02 -11.82
CA PRO A 232 11.34 2.47 -13.20
C PRO A 232 12.65 2.57 -14.00
N ALA A 233 13.77 2.85 -13.34
CA ALA A 233 15.09 2.92 -13.96
C ALA A 233 15.72 1.54 -14.23
N GLY A 234 15.04 0.42 -13.93
CA GLY A 234 15.55 -0.94 -14.14
C GLY A 234 16.63 -1.37 -13.15
N HIS A 235 16.65 -0.76 -11.96
CA HIS A 235 17.62 -1.10 -10.90
C HIS A 235 17.05 -2.09 -9.88
N ASP A 236 16.10 -2.93 -10.29
CA ASP A 236 15.37 -3.89 -9.46
C ASP A 236 16.31 -4.78 -8.65
N ARG A 237 17.35 -5.34 -9.31
CA ARG A 237 18.30 -6.25 -8.65
C ARG A 237 19.08 -5.57 -7.52
N ALA A 238 19.39 -4.28 -7.65
CA ALA A 238 20.05 -3.52 -6.61
C ALA A 238 19.07 -3.22 -5.46
N PHE A 239 17.85 -2.79 -5.79
CA PHE A 239 16.78 -2.56 -4.82
C PHE A 239 16.50 -3.80 -3.99
N PHE A 240 16.25 -4.96 -4.64
CA PHE A 240 16.00 -6.22 -3.94
C PHE A 240 17.17 -6.68 -3.07
N ARG A 241 18.42 -6.46 -3.50
CA ARG A 241 19.59 -6.75 -2.65
C ARG A 241 19.59 -5.92 -1.38
N TYR A 242 19.32 -4.61 -1.44
CA TYR A 242 19.24 -3.78 -0.24
C TYR A 242 18.11 -4.21 0.68
N VAL A 243 16.92 -4.51 0.14
CA VAL A 243 15.79 -5.01 0.94
C VAL A 243 16.11 -6.35 1.60
N LEU A 244 16.71 -7.27 0.88
CA LEU A 244 17.11 -8.57 1.43
C LEU A 244 18.19 -8.42 2.51
N THR A 245 19.22 -7.60 2.27
CA THR A 245 20.27 -7.32 3.26
C THR A 245 19.68 -6.70 4.52
N ALA A 246 18.77 -5.74 4.36
CA ALA A 246 18.06 -5.13 5.47
C ALA A 246 17.22 -6.16 6.26
N GLY A 247 16.58 -7.11 5.57
CA GLY A 247 15.81 -8.19 6.19
C GLY A 247 16.68 -9.10 7.06
N VAL A 248 17.82 -9.54 6.51
CA VAL A 248 18.79 -10.37 7.25
C VAL A 248 19.38 -9.59 8.43
N LEU A 249 19.71 -8.32 8.22
CA LEU A 249 20.24 -7.44 9.26
C LEU A 249 19.20 -7.22 10.37
N ASN A 250 17.94 -6.97 10.01
CA ASN A 250 16.84 -6.81 10.96
C ASN A 250 16.71 -8.06 11.86
N LEU A 251 16.70 -9.25 11.24
CA LEU A 251 16.59 -10.51 11.96
C LEU A 251 17.78 -10.71 12.93
N GLY A 252 19.01 -10.49 12.46
CA GLY A 252 20.21 -10.61 13.28
C GLY A 252 20.23 -9.61 14.44
N MET A 253 19.91 -8.34 14.17
CA MET A 253 19.84 -7.28 15.18
C MET A 253 18.68 -7.50 16.16
N ALA A 254 17.53 -8.01 15.70
CA ALA A 254 16.42 -8.35 16.56
C ALA A 254 16.82 -9.42 17.59
N VAL A 255 17.48 -10.50 17.16
CA VAL A 255 17.95 -11.57 18.06
C VAL A 255 18.99 -11.05 19.07
N LEU A 256 19.82 -10.09 18.68
CA LEU A 256 20.85 -9.51 19.55
C LEU A 256 20.29 -8.45 20.51
N LEU A 257 19.42 -7.58 20.04
CA LEU A 257 18.96 -6.42 20.79
C LEU A 257 17.67 -6.67 21.58
N ALA A 258 16.75 -7.50 21.08
CA ALA A 258 15.47 -7.73 21.74
C ALA A 258 15.60 -8.37 23.13
N PRO A 259 16.51 -9.36 23.39
CA PRO A 259 16.67 -9.92 24.73
C PRO A 259 17.23 -8.90 25.74
N ARG A 260 18.01 -7.92 25.28
CA ARG A 260 18.67 -6.93 26.14
C ARG A 260 17.82 -5.69 26.38
N PHE A 261 17.16 -5.19 25.33
CA PHE A 261 16.46 -3.91 25.32
C PHE A 261 14.95 -4.04 25.09
N GLY A 262 14.43 -5.27 24.99
CA GLY A 262 13.00 -5.53 24.80
C GLY A 262 12.44 -4.85 23.55
N ALA A 263 11.32 -4.15 23.73
CA ALA A 263 10.62 -3.44 22.67
C ALA A 263 11.47 -2.35 21.97
N LEU A 264 12.34 -1.66 22.71
CA LEU A 264 13.27 -0.67 22.15
C LEU A 264 14.34 -1.32 21.26
N GLY A 265 14.86 -2.48 21.68
CA GLY A 265 15.83 -3.24 20.87
C GLY A 265 15.23 -3.67 19.54
N MET A 266 13.97 -4.11 19.54
CA MET A 266 13.25 -4.44 18.32
C MET A 266 12.98 -3.23 17.45
N ALA A 267 12.57 -2.10 18.03
CA ALA A 267 12.38 -0.86 17.29
C ALA A 267 13.68 -0.37 16.64
N ALA A 268 14.81 -0.47 17.34
CA ALA A 268 16.13 -0.13 16.82
C ALA A 268 16.53 -1.03 15.64
N SER A 269 16.24 -2.34 15.69
CA SER A 269 16.54 -3.25 14.58
C SER A 269 15.74 -2.91 13.32
N VAL A 270 14.47 -2.55 13.45
CA VAL A 270 13.61 -2.10 12.34
C VAL A 270 14.16 -0.79 11.74
N LEU A 271 14.47 0.19 12.59
CA LEU A 271 15.02 1.47 12.13
C LEU A 271 16.34 1.32 11.39
N LEU A 272 17.24 0.46 11.88
CA LEU A 272 18.51 0.17 11.21
C LEU A 272 18.31 -0.50 9.86
N ALA A 273 17.38 -1.46 9.77
CA ALA A 273 17.06 -2.12 8.52
C ALA A 273 16.52 -1.14 7.47
N ASP A 274 15.55 -0.30 7.83
CA ASP A 274 15.00 0.71 6.92
C ASP A 274 16.04 1.78 6.55
N ALA A 275 16.92 2.15 7.49
CA ALA A 275 18.03 3.07 7.23
C ALA A 275 19.06 2.48 6.24
N VAL A 276 19.32 1.16 6.27
CA VAL A 276 20.17 0.48 5.29
C VAL A 276 19.55 0.50 3.90
N VAL A 277 18.24 0.28 3.79
CA VAL A 277 17.54 0.40 2.49
C VAL A 277 17.63 1.84 1.96
N ALA A 278 17.24 2.82 2.77
CA ALA A 278 17.26 4.22 2.37
C ALA A 278 18.67 4.71 2.03
N GLY A 279 19.65 4.40 2.88
CA GLY A 279 21.05 4.73 2.66
C GLY A 279 21.67 4.06 1.43
N GLY A 280 21.38 2.76 1.23
CA GLY A 280 21.79 2.02 0.04
C GLY A 280 21.22 2.61 -1.25
N LEU A 281 19.96 3.03 -1.24
CA LEU A 281 19.33 3.69 -2.37
C LEU A 281 19.88 5.10 -2.61
N LEU A 282 20.22 5.85 -1.57
CA LEU A 282 20.91 7.13 -1.68
C LEU A 282 22.28 6.97 -2.33
N VAL A 283 23.07 6.00 -1.89
CA VAL A 283 24.39 5.68 -2.48
C VAL A 283 24.24 5.23 -3.93
N LEU A 284 23.23 4.43 -4.25
CA LEU A 284 22.94 3.99 -5.62
C LEU A 284 22.60 5.19 -6.51
N ALA A 285 21.70 6.08 -6.04
CA ALA A 285 21.30 7.29 -6.74
C ALA A 285 22.51 8.21 -7.00
N TRP A 286 23.37 8.38 -6.02
CA TRP A 286 24.60 9.16 -6.15
C TRP A 286 25.57 8.55 -7.17
N ARG A 287 25.82 7.24 -7.11
CA ARG A 287 26.76 6.53 -8.02
C ARG A 287 26.26 6.44 -9.45
N ARG A 288 24.95 6.32 -9.66
CA ARG A 288 24.34 6.17 -10.99
C ARG A 288 23.97 7.50 -11.65
N GLY A 289 24.33 8.63 -11.02
CA GLY A 289 24.10 9.95 -11.57
C GLY A 289 22.61 10.25 -11.74
N ALA A 290 21.77 9.76 -10.82
CA ALA A 290 20.43 10.28 -10.71
C ALA A 290 20.56 11.79 -10.51
N ASP A 291 20.08 12.61 -11.47
CA ASP A 291 20.24 14.08 -11.45
C ASP A 291 19.51 14.77 -10.28
N VAL A 292 19.21 13.98 -9.24
CA VAL A 292 18.65 14.44 -7.96
C VAL A 292 19.53 15.51 -7.31
N TRP A 293 20.85 15.50 -7.55
CA TRP A 293 21.83 16.37 -6.89
C TRP A 293 22.38 17.49 -7.77
N ARG A 294 22.17 17.47 -9.10
CA ARG A 294 22.60 18.55 -9.97
C ARG A 294 21.65 19.73 -9.84
N ARG A 295 22.16 20.89 -9.50
CA ARG A 295 21.39 22.15 -9.50
C ARG A 295 20.83 22.38 -10.90
N PRO A 296 19.56 22.80 -11.05
CA PRO A 296 19.07 23.23 -12.34
C PRO A 296 19.98 24.35 -12.83
N LEU A 297 20.52 24.19 -14.04
CA LEU A 297 21.15 25.30 -14.72
C LEU A 297 20.09 26.39 -14.82
N ARG A 298 20.26 27.46 -14.02
CA ARG A 298 19.44 28.67 -14.12
C ARG A 298 19.54 29.16 -15.56
N GLY A 299 18.45 29.10 -16.33
CA GLY A 299 18.31 29.83 -17.57
C GLY A 299 18.41 29.00 -18.84
N ARG A 300 17.55 28.03 -19.06
CA ARG A 300 16.92 27.84 -20.36
C ARG A 300 15.46 28.19 -20.19
N ALA A 301 15.15 29.48 -20.37
CA ALA A 301 13.81 29.92 -20.71
C ALA A 301 13.31 28.98 -21.80
N ALA A 302 12.18 28.33 -21.55
CA ALA A 302 11.49 27.52 -22.52
C ALA A 302 11.25 28.38 -23.75
N THR A 303 12.12 28.27 -24.74
CA THR A 303 11.76 28.55 -26.13
C THR A 303 10.76 27.48 -26.47
N VAL A 304 9.50 27.78 -26.16
CA VAL A 304 8.36 27.10 -26.77
C VAL A 304 8.55 27.27 -28.25
N SER A 305 9.09 26.27 -28.91
CA SER A 305 9.08 26.11 -30.35
C SER A 305 7.60 26.09 -30.78
N ARG A 306 7.09 27.28 -31.08
CA ARG A 306 5.89 27.45 -31.89
C ARG A 306 6.26 27.02 -33.31
N GLY A 307 6.06 25.76 -33.62
CA GLY A 307 6.30 25.29 -34.98
C GLY A 307 6.40 23.78 -35.09
N ALA A 308 5.34 23.08 -34.74
CA ALA A 308 5.12 21.73 -35.28
C ALA A 308 3.68 21.66 -35.78
N PRO A 309 3.44 21.20 -37.05
CA PRO A 309 2.11 21.11 -37.58
C PRO A 309 1.31 20.03 -36.84
N ARG A 310 0.09 20.39 -36.49
CA ARG A 310 -0.92 19.45 -35.99
C ARG A 310 -1.26 18.45 -37.11
N THR A 311 -0.62 17.31 -37.14
CA THR A 311 -1.07 16.14 -37.90
C THR A 311 -0.66 14.91 -37.08
N SER A 312 -1.60 14.35 -36.34
CA SER A 312 -1.73 12.92 -36.16
C SER A 312 -3.00 12.66 -35.33
N GLU A 313 -3.95 12.05 -36.00
CA GLU A 313 -5.11 11.42 -35.41
C GLU A 313 -4.68 10.45 -34.30
N PRO A 314 -5.47 10.31 -33.20
CA PRO A 314 -5.14 9.36 -32.14
C PRO A 314 -5.19 7.92 -32.69
N PRO A 315 -4.31 7.01 -32.26
CA PRO A 315 -4.18 5.65 -32.77
C PRO A 315 -5.35 4.70 -32.47
N PHE A 316 -6.47 5.21 -31.97
CA PHE A 316 -7.68 4.42 -31.67
C PHE A 316 -8.88 4.72 -32.59
N ALA A 317 -8.71 5.48 -33.69
CA ALA A 317 -9.78 5.74 -34.62
C ALA A 317 -10.20 4.50 -35.49
N SER A 318 -9.47 3.39 -35.38
CA SER A 318 -9.72 2.17 -36.15
C SER A 318 -10.62 1.13 -35.46
N LEU A 319 -11.21 1.44 -34.32
CA LEU A 319 -12.13 0.55 -33.59
C LEU A 319 -13.58 1.04 -33.58
N GLN A 320 -13.98 1.83 -34.57
CA GLN A 320 -15.40 2.05 -34.75
C GLN A 320 -16.03 0.81 -35.46
N PRO A 321 -17.11 0.25 -34.93
CA PRO A 321 -17.85 -0.80 -35.64
C PRO A 321 -18.38 -0.24 -36.95
N PRO A 322 -18.51 -1.08 -38.03
CA PRO A 322 -19.00 -0.63 -39.30
C PRO A 322 -20.41 -0.04 -39.15
N PRO A 323 -20.77 0.99 -39.97
CA PRO A 323 -22.09 1.59 -39.91
C PRO A 323 -23.13 0.54 -40.25
N GLU A 324 -24.15 0.41 -39.39
CA GLU A 324 -25.33 -0.39 -39.70
C GLU A 324 -25.96 0.09 -41.02
N GLU A 325 -25.97 -0.77 -42.01
CA GLU A 325 -26.74 -0.60 -43.26
C GLU A 325 -28.22 -0.45 -42.90
N ARG A 326 -28.69 0.76 -42.97
CA ARG A 326 -30.13 1.05 -42.89
C ARG A 326 -30.76 0.57 -44.20
N THR A 327 -31.11 -0.68 -44.27
CA THR A 327 -32.07 -1.19 -45.27
C THR A 327 -33.49 -0.89 -44.75
N GLY A 328 -34.01 0.20 -45.18
CA GLY A 328 -35.36 0.63 -44.89
C GLY A 328 -35.94 1.40 -46.07
N SER A 329 -36.28 0.69 -47.15
CA SER A 329 -37.10 1.22 -48.23
C SER A 329 -38.58 1.19 -47.80
N PRO A 330 -39.33 2.28 -47.91
CA PRO A 330 -40.78 2.25 -47.68
C PRO A 330 -41.50 1.75 -48.91
N VAL A 331 -42.11 0.57 -48.81
CA VAL A 331 -43.08 0.10 -49.77
C VAL A 331 -44.39 0.86 -49.59
N ALA A 332 -44.75 1.64 -50.61
CA ALA A 332 -46.00 2.33 -50.71
C ALA A 332 -47.16 1.33 -50.78
N CYS A 333 -48.09 1.45 -49.82
CA CYS A 333 -49.37 0.79 -49.85
C CYS A 333 -50.27 1.56 -50.81
N ARG A 334 -50.63 0.92 -51.92
CA ARG A 334 -51.64 1.44 -52.88
C ARG A 334 -52.92 0.67 -52.67
N ASP A 335 -53.97 1.42 -52.35
CA ASP A 335 -55.34 0.98 -52.31
C ASP A 335 -55.75 0.21 -53.56
N ARG A 336 -56.50 -0.84 -53.37
CA ARG A 336 -57.62 -1.19 -54.24
C ARG A 336 -58.71 -1.88 -53.43
N ALA A 337 -59.81 -1.13 -53.36
CA ALA A 337 -61.14 -1.63 -53.00
C ALA A 337 -61.68 -2.60 -54.06
N GLY A 338 -62.57 -3.46 -53.66
CA GLY A 338 -63.59 -4.02 -54.51
C GLY A 338 -63.76 -5.54 -54.50
N ALA A 339 -64.85 -5.92 -53.94
CA ALA A 339 -65.74 -7.07 -54.06
C ALA A 339 -65.76 -8.00 -52.82
#